data_9a6ee38390dc76fbb5168a09f79f7af8
#
_entry.id   9a6ee38390dc76fbb5168a09f79f7af8
#
_cell.length_a   1.000
_cell.length_b   1.000
_cell.length_c   1.000
_cell.angle_alpha   90.00
_cell.angle_beta   90.00
_cell.angle_gamma   90.00
#
_symmetry.space_group_name_H-M   'P 1'
#
loop_
_entity.id
_entity.type
_entity.pdbx_description
1 polymer ?
#
loop_
_entity_poly.entity_id
_entity_poly.type
_entity_poly.pdbx_seq_one_letter_code
_entity_poly.pdbx_strand_id
1 'polypeptide(L)'
;MKRFTLIFREKKLHLEKGQEVEFSGIDEIESILSPDYFEYVSENKARFKGETADYSVLYDPANELLYIEKAGATYPDGLWFCGANWGHPQARLVTTSGWSMDGPNNVLYCYKSADNVFQLTLYLANNFSFKFFKHRGWGEGDNEITTLPEDNITLTTPFLVAGKTGGDFIPGPLFQPGVYLITLDLNNNTCAFEAKDENIQEQSFLVNGQEMGILEEASSFLGIALELHKGDEVTFSNFGDVRKMLQPDFFENITKDKATFIGVDGNYKLYYDPINKLTYLENRSVNYPDGLWVCGSSFGHPQAGRVTVGAWTFNLPSDAFQCVKVADNYF
;
A
#
# COMPACT_ATOMS: atom_id res chain seq x y z
N MET A 1 -24.88 27.79 -7.39
CA MET A 1 -23.61 27.13 -7.13
C MET A 1 -22.71 27.37 -8.34
N LYS A 2 -21.71 28.27 -8.27
CA LYS A 2 -20.80 28.54 -9.39
C LYS A 2 -19.83 27.34 -9.50
N ARG A 3 -19.89 26.59 -10.59
CA ARG A 3 -18.84 25.64 -10.95
C ARG A 3 -17.60 26.43 -11.32
N PHE A 4 -16.57 26.37 -10.50
CA PHE A 4 -15.23 26.82 -10.88
C PHE A 4 -14.65 25.73 -11.78
N THR A 5 -14.51 26.03 -13.05
CA THR A 5 -13.70 25.22 -13.95
C THR A 5 -12.24 25.51 -13.58
N LEU A 6 -11.53 24.55 -13.03
CA LEU A 6 -10.06 24.62 -12.86
C LEU A 6 -9.44 24.80 -14.24
N ILE A 7 -8.90 25.98 -14.50
CA ILE A 7 -8.23 26.28 -15.77
C ILE A 7 -6.74 26.03 -15.55
N PHE A 8 -6.28 24.84 -15.91
CA PHE A 8 -4.84 24.56 -16.03
C PHE A 8 -4.23 25.46 -17.11
N ARG A 9 -3.01 25.94 -16.86
CA ARG A 9 -2.23 26.65 -17.86
C ARG A 9 -1.29 25.65 -18.54
N GLU A 10 -1.51 25.40 -19.81
CA GLU A 10 -0.68 24.49 -20.62
C GLU A 10 0.32 25.27 -21.45
N LYS A 11 1.55 24.73 -21.54
CA LYS A 11 2.56 25.15 -22.49
C LYS A 11 3.21 23.92 -23.14
N LYS A 12 3.20 23.88 -24.45
CA LYS A 12 3.91 22.85 -25.24
C LYS A 12 5.37 23.29 -25.43
N LEU A 13 6.29 22.42 -25.07
CA LEU A 13 7.73 22.68 -25.12
C LEU A 13 8.45 21.47 -25.71
N HIS A 14 9.43 21.75 -26.57
CA HIS A 14 10.47 20.77 -26.87
C HIS A 14 11.48 20.80 -25.75
N LEU A 15 11.68 19.70 -25.03
CA LEU A 15 12.63 19.60 -23.91
C LEU A 15 13.70 18.57 -24.25
N GLU A 16 14.95 18.94 -24.04
CA GLU A 16 16.10 18.06 -24.23
C GLU A 16 16.59 17.52 -22.89
N LYS A 17 16.97 16.25 -22.85
CA LYS A 17 17.54 15.64 -21.65
C LYS A 17 18.77 16.41 -21.18
N GLY A 18 18.77 16.84 -19.92
CA GLY A 18 19.83 17.63 -19.29
C GLY A 18 19.69 19.15 -19.50
N GLN A 19 18.70 19.60 -20.28
CA GLN A 19 18.43 21.02 -20.50
C GLN A 19 18.03 21.71 -19.19
N GLU A 20 18.59 22.91 -18.96
CA GLU A 20 18.08 23.81 -17.93
C GLU A 20 16.83 24.54 -18.44
N VAL A 21 15.77 24.47 -17.66
CA VAL A 21 14.48 25.13 -17.91
C VAL A 21 14.34 26.26 -16.90
N GLU A 22 14.07 27.47 -17.40
CA GLU A 22 13.82 28.64 -16.56
C GLU A 22 12.33 28.89 -16.42
N PHE A 23 11.89 29.05 -15.18
CA PHE A 23 10.51 29.34 -14.80
C PHE A 23 10.38 30.82 -14.46
N SER A 24 9.34 31.49 -14.95
CA SER A 24 9.08 32.89 -14.67
C SER A 24 7.68 33.10 -14.15
N GLY A 25 7.53 33.94 -13.11
CA GLY A 25 6.24 34.24 -12.50
C GLY A 25 5.67 33.08 -11.67
N ILE A 26 6.53 32.20 -11.20
CA ILE A 26 6.25 31.14 -10.25
C ILE A 26 7.33 31.24 -9.18
N ASP A 27 6.91 31.36 -7.94
CA ASP A 27 7.79 31.40 -6.78
C ASP A 27 8.01 29.95 -6.27
N GLU A 28 9.17 29.70 -5.63
CA GLU A 28 9.47 28.41 -4.97
C GLU A 28 9.29 27.17 -5.86
N ILE A 29 9.89 27.17 -7.05
CA ILE A 29 9.70 26.08 -8.03
C ILE A 29 10.05 24.69 -7.47
N GLU A 30 10.95 24.58 -6.49
CA GLU A 30 11.31 23.33 -5.84
C GLU A 30 10.09 22.61 -5.24
N SER A 31 9.15 23.39 -4.69
CA SER A 31 7.94 22.87 -4.04
C SER A 31 6.85 22.41 -5.01
N ILE A 32 7.02 22.65 -6.31
CA ILE A 32 5.98 22.37 -7.32
C ILE A 32 6.43 21.39 -8.41
N LEU A 33 7.74 21.11 -8.53
CA LEU A 33 8.28 20.26 -9.57
C LEU A 33 8.01 18.78 -9.30
N SER A 34 7.71 18.03 -10.36
CA SER A 34 7.78 16.57 -10.29
C SER A 34 9.23 16.11 -10.21
N PRO A 35 9.65 15.43 -9.14
CA PRO A 35 11.03 14.98 -8.98
C PRO A 35 11.45 13.91 -9.99
N ASP A 36 10.49 13.28 -10.66
CA ASP A 36 10.77 12.28 -11.70
C ASP A 36 11.31 12.94 -12.97
N TYR A 37 10.80 14.13 -13.31
CA TYR A 37 11.13 14.84 -14.53
C TYR A 37 12.12 15.99 -14.35
N PHE A 38 12.24 16.53 -13.15
CA PHE A 38 13.07 17.72 -12.90
C PHE A 38 13.99 17.54 -11.69
N GLU A 39 15.19 18.06 -11.84
CA GLU A 39 16.15 18.28 -10.75
C GLU A 39 16.21 19.79 -10.47
N TYR A 40 15.95 20.18 -9.23
CA TYR A 40 16.07 21.57 -8.81
C TYR A 40 17.51 22.08 -8.95
N VAL A 41 17.70 23.25 -9.54
CA VAL A 41 19.02 23.87 -9.74
C VAL A 41 19.15 25.18 -8.95
N SER A 42 18.13 26.05 -9.03
CA SER A 42 18.09 27.32 -8.30
C SER A 42 16.65 27.84 -8.23
N GLU A 43 16.44 28.96 -7.57
CA GLU A 43 15.14 29.58 -7.30
C GLU A 43 14.16 29.56 -8.48
N ASN A 44 14.67 29.72 -9.72
CA ASN A 44 13.84 29.77 -10.93
C ASN A 44 14.29 28.78 -12.03
N LYS A 45 15.21 27.85 -11.73
CA LYS A 45 15.76 26.90 -12.72
C LYS A 45 15.72 25.48 -12.23
N ALA A 46 15.34 24.59 -13.16
CA ALA A 46 15.42 23.15 -12.97
C ALA A 46 16.05 22.48 -14.19
N ARG A 47 16.70 21.34 -13.99
CA ARG A 47 17.24 20.51 -15.06
C ARG A 47 16.24 19.43 -15.43
N PHE A 48 15.91 19.36 -16.71
CA PHE A 48 15.02 18.33 -17.22
C PHE A 48 15.75 16.98 -17.31
N LYS A 49 15.13 15.93 -16.74
CA LYS A 49 15.69 14.56 -16.68
C LYS A 49 15.08 13.61 -17.72
N GLY A 50 13.90 13.94 -18.26
CA GLY A 50 13.18 13.11 -19.21
C GLY A 50 13.95 12.92 -20.53
N GLU A 51 13.46 12.07 -21.39
CA GLU A 51 13.99 11.91 -22.73
C GLU A 51 13.72 13.16 -23.60
N THR A 52 14.55 13.37 -24.62
CA THR A 52 14.37 14.50 -25.55
C THR A 52 13.10 14.28 -26.38
N ALA A 53 12.08 15.13 -26.21
CA ALA A 53 10.81 15.06 -26.90
C ALA A 53 9.99 16.34 -26.71
N ASP A 54 8.81 16.37 -27.35
CA ASP A 54 7.80 17.40 -27.12
C ASP A 54 6.94 17.01 -25.90
N TYR A 55 6.69 17.99 -25.02
CA TYR A 55 5.92 17.81 -23.79
C TYR A 55 4.87 18.89 -23.65
N SER A 56 3.75 18.51 -23.05
CA SER A 56 2.80 19.45 -22.43
C SER A 56 3.19 19.61 -20.97
N VAL A 57 3.58 20.82 -20.59
CA VAL A 57 3.80 21.22 -19.20
C VAL A 57 2.58 21.98 -18.73
N LEU A 58 1.95 21.48 -17.65
CA LEU A 58 0.69 22.00 -17.14
C LEU A 58 0.87 22.52 -15.72
N TYR A 59 0.50 23.75 -15.48
CA TYR A 59 0.49 24.38 -14.17
C TYR A 59 -0.91 24.43 -13.60
N ASP A 60 -1.10 23.91 -12.41
CA ASP A 60 -2.32 24.01 -11.61
C ASP A 60 -2.18 25.20 -10.65
N PRO A 61 -2.80 26.35 -10.95
CA PRO A 61 -2.69 27.54 -10.10
C PRO A 61 -3.50 27.45 -8.79
N ALA A 62 -4.37 26.46 -8.66
CA ALA A 62 -5.16 26.28 -7.45
C ALA A 62 -4.40 25.51 -6.36
N ASN A 63 -3.56 24.56 -6.79
CA ASN A 63 -2.73 23.74 -5.89
C ASN A 63 -1.25 24.12 -5.99
N GLU A 64 -0.86 25.04 -6.90
CA GLU A 64 0.52 25.44 -7.17
C GLU A 64 1.43 24.26 -7.51
N LEU A 65 0.99 23.41 -8.45
CA LEU A 65 1.69 22.18 -8.84
C LEU A 65 1.94 22.13 -10.35
N LEU A 66 3.05 21.52 -10.76
CA LEU A 66 3.38 21.24 -12.16
C LEU A 66 3.17 19.77 -12.49
N TYR A 67 2.52 19.56 -13.63
CA TYR A 67 2.36 18.25 -14.25
C TYR A 67 3.00 18.27 -15.64
N ILE A 68 3.46 17.12 -16.11
CA ILE A 68 4.11 16.98 -17.39
C ILE A 68 3.64 15.69 -18.07
N GLU A 69 3.42 15.80 -19.40
CA GLU A 69 3.01 14.66 -20.21
C GLU A 69 3.71 14.77 -21.58
N LYS A 70 4.31 13.67 -22.05
CA LYS A 70 4.94 13.61 -23.37
C LYS A 70 3.86 13.67 -24.46
N ALA A 71 4.00 14.59 -25.40
CA ALA A 71 3.05 14.79 -26.49
C ALA A 71 3.03 13.57 -27.43
N GLY A 72 1.82 13.08 -27.72
CA GLY A 72 1.65 11.95 -28.63
C GLY A 72 2.20 10.62 -28.14
N ALA A 73 2.46 10.49 -26.84
CA ALA A 73 2.91 9.24 -26.25
C ALA A 73 1.88 8.13 -26.46
N THR A 74 2.37 6.94 -26.75
CA THR A 74 1.58 5.70 -26.88
C THR A 74 2.35 4.57 -26.23
N TYR A 75 1.64 3.57 -25.68
CA TYR A 75 2.29 2.38 -25.15
C TYR A 75 3.04 1.63 -26.27
N PRO A 76 4.27 1.09 -26.07
CA PRO A 76 5.02 1.01 -24.79
C PRO A 76 5.93 2.21 -24.46
N ASP A 77 5.83 3.32 -25.17
CA ASP A 77 6.64 4.52 -24.91
C ASP A 77 5.98 5.48 -23.90
N GLY A 78 4.71 5.29 -23.61
CA GLY A 78 3.94 6.00 -22.60
C GLY A 78 3.12 5.07 -21.73
N LEU A 79 2.98 5.44 -20.47
CA LEU A 79 2.15 4.76 -19.49
C LEU A 79 1.51 5.80 -18.56
N TRP A 80 0.28 5.55 -18.16
CA TRP A 80 -0.47 6.45 -17.30
C TRP A 80 -0.87 5.76 -16.01
N PHE A 81 -0.91 6.55 -14.94
CA PHE A 81 -1.33 6.16 -13.60
C PHE A 81 -2.64 6.85 -13.27
N CYS A 82 -3.63 6.10 -12.76
CA CYS A 82 -4.87 6.65 -12.24
C CYS A 82 -5.32 5.87 -11.02
N GLY A 83 -6.00 6.55 -10.10
CA GLY A 83 -6.46 5.94 -8.86
C GLY A 83 -7.07 6.93 -7.90
N ALA A 84 -7.17 6.54 -6.64
CA ALA A 84 -7.76 7.34 -5.57
C ALA A 84 -6.82 7.45 -4.36
N ASN A 85 -6.99 8.52 -3.57
CA ASN A 85 -6.31 8.79 -2.31
C ASN A 85 -4.78 8.90 -2.42
N TRP A 86 -4.34 9.59 -3.43
CA TRP A 86 -2.95 9.94 -3.68
C TRP A 86 -2.79 11.43 -3.98
N GLY A 87 -1.57 11.91 -4.04
CA GLY A 87 -1.28 13.29 -4.36
C GLY A 87 0.11 13.51 -4.94
N HIS A 88 0.33 14.72 -5.40
CA HIS A 88 1.65 15.17 -5.86
C HIS A 88 2.66 15.07 -4.71
N PRO A 89 3.89 14.58 -4.92
CA PRO A 89 4.85 14.34 -3.85
C PRO A 89 5.24 15.61 -3.09
N GLN A 90 5.26 16.75 -3.74
CA GLN A 90 5.59 18.03 -3.12
C GLN A 90 4.45 18.57 -2.24
N ALA A 91 3.19 18.27 -2.59
CA ALA A 91 2.05 18.68 -1.76
C ALA A 91 1.98 17.92 -0.42
N ARG A 92 2.48 16.70 -0.36
CA ARG A 92 2.47 15.81 0.81
C ARG A 92 1.07 15.66 1.44
N LEU A 93 0.07 15.69 0.60
CA LEU A 93 -1.33 15.51 0.97
C LEU A 93 -2.11 14.92 -0.22
N VAL A 94 -3.29 14.40 0.04
CA VAL A 94 -4.17 13.89 -1.02
C VAL A 94 -4.65 15.05 -1.89
N THR A 95 -4.35 14.99 -3.18
CA THR A 95 -4.86 15.93 -4.19
C THR A 95 -5.91 15.28 -5.10
N THR A 96 -5.99 13.95 -5.08
CA THR A 96 -6.93 13.15 -5.87
C THR A 96 -7.62 12.12 -4.97
N SER A 97 -8.92 12.31 -4.75
CA SER A 97 -9.70 11.47 -3.83
C SER A 97 -10.56 10.41 -4.53
N GLY A 98 -10.58 10.39 -5.85
CA GLY A 98 -11.42 9.47 -6.63
C GLY A 98 -10.85 9.16 -8.00
N TRP A 99 -11.33 8.07 -8.56
CA TRP A 99 -10.98 7.63 -9.91
C TRP A 99 -11.55 8.60 -10.95
N SER A 100 -10.70 9.27 -11.71
CA SER A 100 -11.10 10.13 -12.81
C SER A 100 -10.00 10.15 -13.88
N MET A 101 -10.41 10.11 -15.15
CA MET A 101 -9.51 10.30 -16.29
C MET A 101 -9.45 11.74 -16.77
N ASP A 102 -10.16 12.65 -16.07
CA ASP A 102 -10.23 14.05 -16.43
C ASP A 102 -9.13 14.86 -15.73
N GLY A 103 -8.45 15.69 -16.48
CA GLY A 103 -7.43 16.61 -15.96
C GLY A 103 -6.07 15.95 -15.65
N PRO A 104 -5.01 16.77 -15.66
CA PRO A 104 -3.64 16.28 -15.45
C PRO A 104 -3.35 15.89 -13.98
N ASN A 105 -4.15 16.37 -13.05
CA ASN A 105 -4.03 16.05 -11.62
C ASN A 105 -4.70 14.73 -11.24
N ASN A 106 -5.48 14.12 -12.12
CA ASN A 106 -6.16 12.85 -11.86
C ASN A 106 -5.52 11.65 -12.56
N VAL A 107 -4.84 11.94 -13.69
CA VAL A 107 -4.13 10.92 -14.49
C VAL A 107 -2.72 11.42 -14.72
N LEU A 108 -1.74 10.71 -14.18
CA LEU A 108 -0.34 11.10 -14.32
C LEU A 108 0.35 10.29 -15.40
N TYR A 109 1.20 10.97 -16.16
CA TYR A 109 2.11 10.35 -17.12
C TYR A 109 3.35 9.83 -16.40
N CYS A 110 3.61 8.53 -16.48
CA CYS A 110 4.72 7.89 -15.80
C CYS A 110 6.05 8.21 -16.51
N TYR A 111 7.09 8.43 -15.71
CA TYR A 111 8.46 8.59 -16.21
C TYR A 111 9.00 7.26 -16.73
N LYS A 112 9.39 7.19 -17.99
CA LYS A 112 10.06 6.02 -18.57
C LYS A 112 11.55 6.08 -18.23
N SER A 113 11.98 5.27 -17.26
CA SER A 113 13.38 5.24 -16.79
C SER A 113 14.27 4.33 -17.64
N ALA A 114 13.69 3.29 -18.25
CA ALA A 114 14.31 2.37 -19.20
C ALA A 114 13.24 1.72 -20.10
N ASP A 115 13.65 0.90 -21.04
CA ASP A 115 12.69 0.16 -21.88
C ASP A 115 11.81 -0.74 -21.03
N ASN A 116 10.48 -0.55 -21.13
CA ASN A 116 9.44 -1.21 -20.34
C ASN A 116 9.57 -1.03 -18.81
N VAL A 117 10.31 -0.01 -18.34
CA VAL A 117 10.41 0.33 -16.92
C VAL A 117 9.88 1.74 -16.70
N PHE A 118 8.84 1.85 -15.86
CA PHE A 118 8.14 3.10 -15.59
C PHE A 118 8.22 3.44 -14.10
N GLN A 119 8.36 4.71 -13.81
CA GLN A 119 8.48 5.22 -12.46
C GLN A 119 7.55 6.40 -12.21
N LEU A 120 7.10 6.53 -10.99
CA LEU A 120 6.27 7.64 -10.53
C LEU A 120 6.47 7.87 -9.05
N THR A 121 6.81 9.09 -8.67
CA THR A 121 6.93 9.49 -7.27
C THR A 121 5.64 10.18 -6.83
N LEU A 122 4.99 9.68 -5.77
CA LEU A 122 3.69 10.15 -5.28
C LEU A 122 3.63 10.21 -3.76
N TYR A 123 2.80 11.11 -3.23
CA TYR A 123 2.27 10.97 -1.89
C TYR A 123 1.08 10.00 -1.90
N LEU A 124 1.07 9.03 -1.00
CA LEU A 124 0.03 8.02 -0.86
C LEU A 124 -0.56 8.06 0.56
N ALA A 125 -1.90 8.01 0.63
CA ALA A 125 -2.62 7.90 1.90
C ALA A 125 -2.89 6.43 2.26
N ASN A 126 -3.32 6.14 3.50
CA ASN A 126 -3.56 4.78 4.01
C ASN A 126 -4.56 3.93 3.19
N ASN A 127 -5.40 4.57 2.39
CA ASN A 127 -6.48 3.94 1.65
C ASN A 127 -6.38 4.19 0.15
N PHE A 128 -5.15 4.33 -0.36
CA PHE A 128 -4.97 4.47 -1.80
C PHE A 128 -5.44 3.23 -2.56
N SER A 129 -5.83 3.44 -3.81
CA SER A 129 -5.96 2.39 -4.81
C SER A 129 -5.62 2.95 -6.17
N PHE A 130 -4.96 2.16 -7.03
CA PHE A 130 -4.60 2.62 -8.36
C PHE A 130 -4.41 1.45 -9.34
N LYS A 131 -4.31 1.82 -10.63
CA LYS A 131 -3.86 0.97 -11.74
C LYS A 131 -2.96 1.77 -12.68
N PHE A 132 -2.22 1.06 -13.51
CA PHE A 132 -1.57 1.63 -14.67
C PHE A 132 -2.39 1.38 -15.92
N PHE A 133 -2.27 2.30 -16.90
CA PHE A 133 -3.04 2.28 -18.12
C PHE A 133 -2.13 2.46 -19.34
N LYS A 134 -2.33 1.64 -20.38
CA LYS A 134 -1.56 1.70 -21.64
C LYS A 134 -1.93 2.90 -22.49
N HIS A 135 -3.09 3.51 -22.27
CA HIS A 135 -3.49 4.79 -22.86
C HIS A 135 -4.35 5.59 -21.87
N ARG A 136 -4.36 6.90 -22.03
CA ARG A 136 -5.15 7.80 -21.19
C ARG A 136 -6.63 7.69 -21.52
N GLY A 137 -7.39 7.05 -20.68
CA GLY A 137 -8.83 6.86 -20.82
C GLY A 137 -9.31 5.58 -20.15
N TRP A 138 -10.61 5.52 -19.90
CA TRP A 138 -11.28 4.27 -19.55
C TRP A 138 -11.36 3.41 -20.80
N GLY A 139 -10.43 2.49 -20.92
CA GLY A 139 -10.34 1.62 -22.08
C GLY A 139 -11.18 0.36 -21.94
N GLU A 140 -11.58 -0.19 -23.07
CA GLU A 140 -12.04 -1.57 -23.17
C GLU A 140 -10.83 -2.48 -23.45
N GLY A 141 -10.91 -3.73 -23.04
CA GLY A 141 -9.90 -4.73 -23.32
C GLY A 141 -8.66 -4.63 -22.42
N ASP A 142 -7.47 -4.62 -23.03
CA ASP A 142 -6.18 -4.74 -22.35
C ASP A 142 -5.54 -3.40 -21.96
N ASN A 143 -6.32 -2.34 -21.78
CA ASN A 143 -5.80 -1.03 -21.41
C ASN A 143 -5.21 -0.98 -20.00
N GLU A 144 -5.79 -1.70 -19.07
CA GLU A 144 -5.39 -1.69 -17.66
C GLU A 144 -4.25 -2.67 -17.41
N ILE A 145 -3.26 -2.26 -16.60
CA ILE A 145 -2.26 -3.14 -15.99
C ILE A 145 -2.60 -3.27 -14.52
N THR A 146 -2.86 -4.48 -14.08
CA THR A 146 -3.39 -4.80 -12.75
C THR A 146 -2.54 -5.86 -12.06
N THR A 147 -2.93 -6.23 -10.84
CA THR A 147 -2.31 -7.33 -10.09
C THR A 147 -3.00 -8.68 -10.32
N LEU A 148 -3.88 -8.76 -11.32
CA LEU A 148 -4.54 -10.02 -11.68
C LEU A 148 -3.56 -11.00 -12.34
N PRO A 149 -3.84 -12.32 -12.25
CA PRO A 149 -2.96 -13.35 -12.80
C PRO A 149 -2.67 -13.23 -14.30
N GLU A 150 -3.59 -12.67 -15.08
CA GLU A 150 -3.40 -12.42 -16.51
C GLU A 150 -2.32 -11.39 -16.83
N ASP A 151 -2.08 -10.41 -15.94
CA ASP A 151 -1.01 -9.42 -16.06
C ASP A 151 0.30 -9.93 -15.47
N ASN A 152 0.23 -10.95 -14.65
CA ASN A 152 1.36 -11.61 -13.98
C ASN A 152 2.30 -10.65 -13.24
N ILE A 153 1.76 -9.57 -12.65
CA ILE A 153 2.54 -8.59 -11.90
C ILE A 153 2.81 -9.11 -10.48
N THR A 154 4.10 -9.27 -10.16
CA THR A 154 4.57 -9.65 -8.84
C THR A 154 4.87 -8.42 -8.01
N LEU A 155 4.32 -8.35 -6.81
CA LEU A 155 4.59 -7.29 -5.84
C LEU A 155 5.88 -7.63 -5.08
N THR A 156 6.87 -6.73 -5.13
CA THR A 156 8.20 -6.97 -4.54
C THR A 156 8.46 -6.13 -3.30
N THR A 157 7.42 -5.54 -2.73
CA THR A 157 7.49 -4.71 -1.53
C THR A 157 6.40 -5.10 -0.54
N PRO A 158 6.66 -5.04 0.80
CA PRO A 158 5.64 -5.29 1.81
C PRO A 158 4.63 -4.14 1.94
N PHE A 159 4.84 -3.00 1.27
CA PHE A 159 3.92 -1.86 1.30
C PHE A 159 2.71 -2.02 0.38
N LEU A 160 2.71 -3.01 -0.51
CA LEU A 160 1.74 -3.15 -1.57
C LEU A 160 1.13 -4.55 -1.58
N VAL A 161 -0.17 -4.63 -1.84
CA VAL A 161 -0.90 -5.89 -2.08
C VAL A 161 -1.87 -5.74 -3.24
N ALA A 162 -2.36 -6.87 -3.72
CA ALA A 162 -3.43 -6.92 -4.71
C ALA A 162 -4.78 -6.60 -4.09
N GLY A 163 -5.58 -5.79 -4.76
CA GLY A 163 -6.98 -5.56 -4.40
C GLY A 163 -7.82 -6.82 -4.61
N LYS A 164 -8.81 -7.02 -3.75
CA LYS A 164 -9.73 -8.16 -3.85
C LYS A 164 -10.68 -8.08 -5.04
N THR A 165 -10.91 -6.86 -5.54
CA THR A 165 -11.88 -6.60 -6.61
C THR A 165 -11.23 -5.75 -7.69
N GLY A 166 -11.21 -6.24 -8.93
CA GLY A 166 -10.70 -5.50 -10.08
C GLY A 166 -9.17 -5.43 -10.20
N GLY A 167 -8.41 -6.11 -9.33
CA GLY A 167 -6.95 -6.17 -9.43
C GLY A 167 -6.23 -4.83 -9.21
N ASP A 168 -6.80 -3.94 -8.37
CA ASP A 168 -6.15 -2.70 -7.99
C ASP A 168 -4.88 -2.97 -7.18
N PHE A 169 -3.91 -2.06 -7.30
CA PHE A 169 -2.81 -1.96 -6.35
C PHE A 169 -3.31 -1.21 -5.13
N ILE A 170 -3.20 -1.81 -3.96
CA ILE A 170 -3.69 -1.25 -2.68
C ILE A 170 -2.63 -1.37 -1.59
N PRO A 171 -2.74 -0.59 -0.48
CA PRO A 171 -1.78 -0.64 0.61
C PRO A 171 -1.72 -2.02 1.25
N GLY A 172 -0.50 -2.50 1.46
CA GLY A 172 -0.22 -3.67 2.27
C GLY A 172 -0.32 -3.38 3.77
N PRO A 173 -0.24 -4.41 4.63
CA PRO A 173 -0.41 -4.27 6.07
C PRO A 173 0.68 -3.42 6.75
N LEU A 174 1.85 -3.30 6.14
CA LEU A 174 2.98 -2.51 6.66
C LEU A 174 3.05 -1.09 6.08
N PHE A 175 2.11 -0.72 5.22
CA PHE A 175 2.10 0.58 4.58
C PHE A 175 1.93 1.71 5.61
N GLN A 176 2.69 2.79 5.41
CA GLN A 176 2.57 4.05 6.15
C GLN A 176 2.36 5.18 5.15
N PRO A 177 1.48 6.17 5.42
CA PRO A 177 1.28 7.28 4.50
C PRO A 177 2.56 8.09 4.31
N GLY A 178 2.84 8.49 3.08
CA GLY A 178 4.03 9.26 2.76
C GLY A 178 4.36 9.29 1.28
N VAL A 179 5.55 9.75 0.96
CA VAL A 179 6.06 9.82 -0.41
C VAL A 179 6.78 8.53 -0.78
N TYR A 180 6.36 7.95 -1.89
CA TYR A 180 6.93 6.71 -2.44
C TYR A 180 7.32 6.87 -3.90
N LEU A 181 8.45 6.28 -4.28
CA LEU A 181 8.77 5.96 -5.66
C LEU A 181 8.17 4.59 -5.99
N ILE A 182 7.28 4.58 -6.95
CA ILE A 182 6.69 3.38 -7.52
C ILE A 182 7.48 3.02 -8.76
N THR A 183 7.95 1.79 -8.87
CA THR A 183 8.61 1.28 -10.08
C THR A 183 7.82 0.09 -10.61
N LEU A 184 7.29 0.23 -11.82
CA LEU A 184 6.72 -0.87 -12.59
C LEU A 184 7.74 -1.32 -13.64
N ASP A 185 8.22 -2.55 -13.52
CA ASP A 185 9.14 -3.19 -14.45
C ASP A 185 8.40 -4.30 -15.21
N LEU A 186 8.03 -4.01 -16.44
CA LEU A 186 7.31 -4.96 -17.32
C LEU A 186 8.24 -6.00 -17.96
N ASN A 187 9.57 -5.83 -17.91
CA ASN A 187 10.50 -6.88 -18.34
C ASN A 187 10.51 -8.05 -17.37
N ASN A 188 10.38 -7.74 -16.07
CA ASN A 188 10.37 -8.72 -14.99
C ASN A 188 8.96 -8.95 -14.42
N ASN A 189 7.95 -8.25 -14.91
CA ASN A 189 6.58 -8.25 -14.38
C ASN A 189 6.54 -7.97 -12.88
N THR A 190 7.24 -6.92 -12.42
CA THR A 190 7.30 -6.57 -11.01
C THR A 190 6.81 -5.14 -10.76
N CYS A 191 6.20 -4.92 -9.58
CA CYS A 191 5.91 -3.60 -9.06
C CYS A 191 6.49 -3.46 -7.66
N ALA A 192 7.26 -2.38 -7.44
CA ALA A 192 7.94 -2.12 -6.19
C ALA A 192 7.64 -0.71 -5.66
N PHE A 193 7.60 -0.56 -4.33
CA PHE A 193 7.51 0.72 -3.65
C PHE A 193 8.79 0.96 -2.85
N GLU A 194 9.37 2.14 -3.02
CA GLU A 194 10.49 2.64 -2.22
C GLU A 194 10.04 3.89 -1.47
N ALA A 195 10.07 3.85 -0.14
CA ALA A 195 9.79 5.02 0.68
C ALA A 195 10.85 6.11 0.45
N LYS A 196 10.42 7.35 0.25
CA LYS A 196 11.29 8.52 0.10
C LYS A 196 11.32 9.39 1.36
N ASP A 197 10.41 9.16 2.29
CA ASP A 197 10.39 9.81 3.59
C ASP A 197 11.26 9.04 4.59
N GLU A 198 12.22 9.70 5.22
CA GLU A 198 13.20 9.09 6.13
C GLU A 198 12.57 8.42 7.37
N ASN A 199 11.37 8.86 7.77
CA ASN A 199 10.63 8.30 8.89
C ASN A 199 9.85 7.03 8.54
N ILE A 200 9.76 6.68 7.25
CA ILE A 200 9.13 5.45 6.79
C ILE A 200 10.21 4.39 6.67
N GLN A 201 10.18 3.41 7.55
CA GLN A 201 11.12 2.30 7.55
C GLN A 201 10.36 0.98 7.40
N GLU A 202 10.98 0.03 6.72
CA GLU A 202 10.49 -1.34 6.72
C GLU A 202 10.44 -1.85 8.16
N GLN A 203 9.26 -2.34 8.55
CA GLN A 203 9.06 -2.96 9.84
C GLN A 203 8.98 -4.47 9.64
N SER A 204 9.84 -5.21 10.31
CA SER A 204 9.72 -6.65 10.43
C SER A 204 9.21 -7.01 11.83
N PHE A 205 8.22 -7.89 11.89
CA PHE A 205 7.66 -8.40 13.14
C PHE A 205 8.13 -9.84 13.29
N LEU A 206 8.80 -10.13 14.44
CA LEU A 206 9.35 -11.45 14.65
C LEU A 206 8.67 -12.13 15.86
N VAL A 207 8.35 -13.41 15.68
CA VAL A 207 7.87 -14.29 16.76
C VAL A 207 8.87 -15.43 16.89
N ASN A 208 9.40 -15.62 18.10
CA ASN A 208 10.48 -16.56 18.39
C ASN A 208 11.69 -16.38 17.44
N GLY A 209 11.98 -15.12 17.06
CA GLY A 209 13.07 -14.77 16.15
C GLY A 209 12.80 -15.05 14.66
N GLN A 210 11.63 -15.54 14.29
CA GLN A 210 11.21 -15.78 12.93
C GLN A 210 10.30 -14.66 12.42
N GLU A 211 10.53 -14.19 11.21
CA GLU A 211 9.79 -13.09 10.61
C GLU A 211 8.39 -13.52 10.14
N MET A 212 7.38 -12.69 10.44
CA MET A 212 6.02 -12.87 9.93
C MET A 212 5.93 -12.40 8.47
N GLY A 213 5.26 -13.19 7.64
CA GLY A 213 5.01 -12.86 6.23
C GLY A 213 3.60 -12.34 5.97
N ILE A 214 3.40 -11.71 4.80
CA ILE A 214 2.07 -11.38 4.29
C ILE A 214 1.37 -12.66 3.85
N LEU A 215 0.08 -12.77 4.14
CA LEU A 215 -0.71 -13.96 3.86
C LEU A 215 -1.54 -13.77 2.59
N GLU A 216 -1.50 -14.74 1.68
CA GLU A 216 -2.35 -14.72 0.48
C GLU A 216 -3.85 -14.75 0.85
N GLU A 217 -4.22 -15.59 1.83
CA GLU A 217 -5.61 -15.75 2.28
C GLU A 217 -6.13 -14.55 3.08
N ALA A 218 -5.24 -13.70 3.61
CA ALA A 218 -5.58 -12.55 4.44
C ALA A 218 -4.54 -11.44 4.26
N SER A 219 -4.50 -10.82 3.10
CA SER A 219 -3.48 -9.85 2.70
C SER A 219 -3.37 -8.58 3.56
N SER A 220 -4.35 -8.33 4.42
CA SER A 220 -4.29 -7.26 5.44
C SER A 220 -3.64 -7.69 6.76
N PHE A 221 -3.21 -8.96 6.87
CA PHE A 221 -2.57 -9.52 8.06
C PHE A 221 -1.16 -10.01 7.73
N LEU A 222 -0.30 -9.97 8.74
CA LEU A 222 0.91 -10.78 8.76
C LEU A 222 0.63 -12.10 9.46
N GLY A 223 1.35 -13.14 9.09
CA GLY A 223 1.16 -14.45 9.69
C GLY A 223 2.42 -15.29 9.77
N ILE A 224 2.44 -16.20 10.73
CA ILE A 224 3.50 -17.18 10.93
C ILE A 224 2.91 -18.48 11.45
N ALA A 225 3.45 -19.60 10.96
CA ALA A 225 3.14 -20.92 11.50
C ALA A 225 4.07 -21.23 12.66
N LEU A 226 3.52 -21.73 13.77
CA LEU A 226 4.23 -22.06 15.00
C LEU A 226 3.81 -23.45 15.49
N GLU A 227 4.75 -24.28 15.86
CA GLU A 227 4.49 -25.45 16.69
C GLU A 227 4.60 -25.00 18.14
N LEU A 228 3.51 -25.11 18.91
CA LEU A 228 3.41 -24.63 20.27
C LEU A 228 3.03 -25.76 21.21
N HIS A 229 3.71 -25.83 22.35
CA HIS A 229 3.41 -26.75 23.44
C HIS A 229 3.00 -25.94 24.68
N LYS A 230 2.10 -26.51 25.46
CA LYS A 230 1.66 -25.86 26.70
C LYS A 230 2.85 -25.61 27.64
N GLY A 231 3.00 -24.34 28.03
CA GLY A 231 4.10 -23.87 28.85
C GLY A 231 5.24 -23.22 28.06
N ASP A 232 5.18 -23.24 26.71
CA ASP A 232 6.21 -22.59 25.90
C ASP A 232 6.23 -21.06 26.13
N GLU A 233 7.42 -20.50 26.26
CA GLU A 233 7.62 -19.06 26.20
C GLU A 233 7.65 -18.62 24.74
N VAL A 234 6.77 -17.71 24.36
CA VAL A 234 6.70 -17.11 23.03
C VAL A 234 7.20 -15.67 23.13
N THR A 235 8.18 -15.31 22.29
CA THR A 235 8.80 -13.99 22.26
C THR A 235 8.34 -13.19 21.03
N PHE A 236 8.20 -11.87 21.21
CA PHE A 236 7.69 -10.95 20.21
C PHE A 236 8.65 -9.77 20.05
N SER A 237 9.15 -9.52 18.82
CA SER A 237 10.02 -8.39 18.55
C SER A 237 9.33 -7.41 17.59
N ASN A 238 9.46 -6.12 17.86
CA ASN A 238 8.90 -4.99 17.11
C ASN A 238 7.38 -4.78 17.21
N PHE A 239 6.65 -5.57 17.98
CA PHE A 239 5.20 -5.42 18.19
C PHE A 239 4.81 -4.24 19.09
N GLY A 240 5.74 -3.75 19.88
CA GLY A 240 5.47 -2.76 20.93
C GLY A 240 5.08 -3.42 22.25
N ASP A 241 3.83 -3.30 22.67
CA ASP A 241 3.35 -3.87 23.95
C ASP A 241 2.31 -4.97 23.71
N VAL A 242 2.76 -6.23 23.70
CA VAL A 242 1.89 -7.38 23.39
C VAL A 242 0.82 -7.67 24.44
N ARG A 243 0.92 -7.07 25.64
CA ARG A 243 -0.15 -7.16 26.68
C ARG A 243 -1.49 -6.61 26.16
N LYS A 244 -1.43 -5.72 25.16
CA LYS A 244 -2.59 -5.07 24.55
C LYS A 244 -3.05 -5.74 23.25
N MET A 245 -2.45 -6.87 22.89
CA MET A 245 -2.65 -7.50 21.58
C MET A 245 -3.01 -8.98 21.65
N LEU A 246 -2.42 -9.70 22.62
CA LEU A 246 -2.57 -11.15 22.74
C LEU A 246 -3.93 -11.55 23.32
N GLN A 247 -4.46 -12.67 22.83
CA GLN A 247 -5.66 -13.29 23.37
C GLN A 247 -5.34 -13.97 24.72
N PRO A 248 -5.95 -13.53 25.84
CA PRO A 248 -5.66 -14.08 27.16
C PRO A 248 -6.08 -15.55 27.32
N ASP A 249 -6.95 -16.06 26.44
CA ASP A 249 -7.38 -17.46 26.47
C ASP A 249 -6.25 -18.41 26.02
N PHE A 250 -5.31 -17.94 25.20
CA PHE A 250 -4.17 -18.72 24.71
C PHE A 250 -2.87 -18.40 25.45
N PHE A 251 -2.79 -17.28 26.13
CA PHE A 251 -1.54 -16.79 26.72
C PHE A 251 -1.72 -16.31 28.16
N GLU A 252 -0.76 -16.66 29.02
CA GLU A 252 -0.60 -16.12 30.38
C GLU A 252 0.78 -15.51 30.58
N ASN A 253 1.04 -14.95 31.76
CA ASN A 253 2.32 -14.32 32.12
C ASN A 253 2.81 -13.31 31.06
N ILE A 254 1.85 -12.58 30.45
CA ILE A 254 2.13 -11.68 29.34
C ILE A 254 2.91 -10.46 29.84
N THR A 255 4.10 -10.27 29.30
CA THR A 255 4.93 -9.07 29.48
C THR A 255 4.85 -8.16 28.26
N LYS A 256 5.72 -7.18 28.15
CA LYS A 256 5.76 -6.26 27.00
C LYS A 256 6.08 -6.99 25.69
N ASP A 257 6.90 -8.03 25.73
CA ASP A 257 7.54 -8.67 24.59
C ASP A 257 7.55 -10.20 24.61
N LYS A 258 6.90 -10.81 25.60
CA LYS A 258 6.77 -12.26 25.70
C LYS A 258 5.55 -12.71 26.49
N ALA A 259 5.16 -13.96 26.28
CA ALA A 259 4.05 -14.61 26.96
C ALA A 259 4.27 -16.11 27.08
N THR A 260 3.57 -16.77 28.02
CA THR A 260 3.53 -18.23 28.13
C THR A 260 2.30 -18.74 27.40
N PHE A 261 2.46 -19.68 26.48
CA PHE A 261 1.36 -20.34 25.80
C PHE A 261 0.67 -21.35 26.73
N ILE A 262 -0.66 -21.31 26.81
CA ILE A 262 -1.46 -22.17 27.70
C ILE A 262 -2.49 -23.04 26.95
N GLY A 263 -2.54 -22.91 25.62
CA GLY A 263 -3.40 -23.73 24.77
C GLY A 263 -2.97 -25.22 24.73
N VAL A 264 -3.66 -25.99 23.93
CA VAL A 264 -3.33 -27.41 23.67
C VAL A 264 -2.14 -27.47 22.72
N ASP A 265 -1.24 -28.44 22.90
CA ASP A 265 -0.11 -28.68 22.00
C ASP A 265 -0.58 -28.84 20.55
N GLY A 266 0.11 -28.20 19.62
CA GLY A 266 -0.25 -28.31 18.20
C GLY A 266 0.39 -27.28 17.28
N ASN A 267 0.02 -27.37 16.01
CA ASN A 267 0.44 -26.43 14.97
C ASN A 267 -0.56 -25.29 14.87
N TYR A 268 -0.09 -24.11 15.18
CA TYR A 268 -0.88 -22.88 15.18
C TYR A 268 -0.43 -21.96 14.06
N LYS A 269 -1.35 -21.12 13.59
CA LYS A 269 -1.04 -19.95 12.82
C LYS A 269 -1.34 -18.72 13.65
N LEU A 270 -0.32 -17.91 13.89
CA LEU A 270 -0.44 -16.62 14.56
C LEU A 270 -0.57 -15.56 13.49
N TYR A 271 -1.62 -14.78 13.59
CA TYR A 271 -1.90 -13.63 12.72
C TYR A 271 -1.71 -12.33 13.48
N TYR A 272 -1.19 -11.33 12.83
CA TYR A 272 -1.09 -9.97 13.35
C TYR A 272 -1.80 -9.00 12.42
N ASP A 273 -2.71 -8.22 12.98
CA ASP A 273 -3.36 -7.08 12.35
C ASP A 273 -2.58 -5.80 12.73
N PRO A 274 -1.73 -5.26 11.87
CA PRO A 274 -0.94 -4.08 12.20
C PRO A 274 -1.77 -2.79 12.27
N ILE A 275 -2.95 -2.75 11.63
CA ILE A 275 -3.85 -1.60 11.65
C ILE A 275 -4.52 -1.48 13.03
N ASN A 276 -5.09 -2.58 13.53
CA ASN A 276 -5.76 -2.61 14.83
C ASN A 276 -4.82 -2.95 15.99
N LYS A 277 -3.58 -3.39 15.67
CA LYS A 277 -2.57 -3.86 16.63
C LYS A 277 -3.10 -5.00 17.51
N LEU A 278 -3.65 -6.03 16.86
CA LEU A 278 -4.23 -7.20 17.50
C LEU A 278 -3.64 -8.47 16.90
N THR A 279 -3.55 -9.52 17.71
CA THR A 279 -3.12 -10.85 17.26
C THR A 279 -4.25 -11.85 17.38
N TYR A 280 -4.28 -12.81 16.46
CA TYR A 280 -5.24 -13.91 16.46
C TYR A 280 -4.47 -15.21 16.33
N LEU A 281 -4.80 -16.19 17.15
CA LEU A 281 -4.16 -17.50 17.13
C LEU A 281 -5.18 -18.57 16.77
N GLU A 282 -4.83 -19.42 15.82
CA GLU A 282 -5.72 -20.45 15.30
C GLU A 282 -4.96 -21.73 14.97
N ASN A 283 -5.49 -22.87 15.39
CA ASN A 283 -5.07 -24.18 14.93
C ASN A 283 -6.08 -24.71 13.90
N ARG A 284 -5.78 -24.53 12.61
CA ARG A 284 -6.66 -24.94 11.51
C ARG A 284 -6.65 -26.44 11.22
N SER A 285 -5.73 -27.20 11.83
CA SER A 285 -5.65 -28.64 11.63
C SER A 285 -6.61 -29.43 12.51
N VAL A 286 -7.27 -28.78 13.48
CA VAL A 286 -8.22 -29.44 14.37
C VAL A 286 -9.67 -29.25 13.89
N ASN A 287 -10.49 -30.28 14.17
CA ASN A 287 -11.93 -30.25 13.91
C ASN A 287 -12.65 -30.60 15.21
N TYR A 288 -13.98 -30.39 15.27
CA TYR A 288 -14.78 -30.83 16.41
C TYR A 288 -14.59 -32.35 16.63
N PRO A 289 -14.38 -32.84 17.84
CA PRO A 289 -14.52 -32.18 19.14
C PRO A 289 -13.23 -31.52 19.68
N ASP A 290 -12.20 -31.37 18.90
CA ASP A 290 -10.92 -30.78 19.33
C ASP A 290 -10.78 -29.31 18.97
N GLY A 291 -11.60 -28.80 18.05
CA GLY A 291 -11.68 -27.40 17.67
C GLY A 291 -13.12 -26.91 17.59
N LEU A 292 -13.35 -25.69 18.07
CA LEU A 292 -14.61 -24.97 17.98
C LEU A 292 -14.33 -23.49 17.65
N TRP A 293 -15.18 -22.90 16.79
CA TRP A 293 -15.06 -21.49 16.42
C TRP A 293 -16.34 -20.73 16.75
N VAL A 294 -16.17 -19.51 17.21
CA VAL A 294 -17.25 -18.54 17.40
C VAL A 294 -17.23 -17.56 16.23
N CYS A 295 -18.32 -17.50 15.48
CA CYS A 295 -18.57 -16.54 14.43
C CYS A 295 -19.90 -15.83 14.69
N GLY A 296 -20.00 -14.56 14.31
CA GLY A 296 -21.20 -13.77 14.53
C GLY A 296 -21.03 -12.30 14.20
N SER A 297 -21.80 -11.47 14.87
CA SER A 297 -21.69 -10.01 14.74
C SER A 297 -21.71 -9.34 16.12
N SER A 298 -21.21 -8.14 16.17
CA SER A 298 -21.22 -7.28 17.38
C SER A 298 -20.42 -7.82 18.57
N PHE A 299 -19.36 -8.57 18.30
CA PHE A 299 -18.35 -8.94 19.28
C PHE A 299 -16.96 -8.52 18.82
N GLY A 300 -15.93 -8.72 19.60
CA GLY A 300 -14.59 -8.30 19.24
C GLY A 300 -13.49 -8.94 20.06
N HIS A 301 -12.27 -8.70 19.63
CA HIS A 301 -11.08 -9.12 20.33
C HIS A 301 -11.06 -8.52 21.75
N PRO A 302 -10.76 -9.31 22.80
CA PRO A 302 -10.86 -8.84 24.20
C PRO A 302 -9.97 -7.63 24.48
N GLN A 303 -8.81 -7.54 23.84
CA GLN A 303 -7.88 -6.41 24.00
C GLN A 303 -8.29 -5.14 23.23
N ALA A 304 -9.22 -5.24 22.27
CA ALA A 304 -9.65 -4.08 21.49
C ALA A 304 -10.52 -3.10 22.30
N GLY A 305 -11.24 -3.58 23.31
CA GLY A 305 -12.20 -2.79 24.08
C GLY A 305 -13.37 -2.24 23.22
N ARG A 306 -13.58 -2.79 22.03
CA ARG A 306 -14.60 -2.39 21.06
C ARG A 306 -15.01 -3.56 20.16
N VAL A 307 -16.13 -3.40 19.47
CA VAL A 307 -16.55 -4.35 18.43
C VAL A 307 -15.51 -4.35 17.30
N THR A 308 -14.98 -5.52 16.95
CA THR A 308 -14.07 -5.73 15.81
C THR A 308 -14.70 -6.61 14.74
N VAL A 309 -15.78 -7.33 15.05
CA VAL A 309 -16.54 -8.19 14.12
C VAL A 309 -17.93 -7.61 13.91
N GLY A 310 -18.18 -7.13 12.71
CA GLY A 310 -19.45 -6.48 12.34
C GLY A 310 -20.42 -7.38 11.56
N ALA A 311 -19.96 -8.49 11.03
CA ALA A 311 -20.75 -9.35 10.14
C ALA A 311 -20.40 -10.83 10.30
N TRP A 312 -21.33 -11.70 9.89
CA TRP A 312 -21.17 -13.15 9.85
C TRP A 312 -20.28 -13.54 8.66
N THR A 313 -18.98 -13.63 8.87
CA THR A 313 -18.01 -14.06 7.85
C THR A 313 -16.94 -14.95 8.47
N PHE A 314 -16.20 -15.66 7.62
CA PHE A 314 -15.02 -16.47 7.96
C PHE A 314 -13.83 -16.11 7.08
N ASN A 315 -13.85 -14.94 6.45
CA ASN A 315 -12.88 -14.58 5.43
C ASN A 315 -11.52 -14.14 6.01
N LEU A 316 -11.55 -13.55 7.22
CA LEU A 316 -10.38 -13.02 7.88
C LEU A 316 -10.17 -13.67 9.25
N PRO A 317 -8.95 -13.73 9.77
CA PRO A 317 -8.67 -14.23 11.12
C PRO A 317 -9.45 -13.51 12.22
N SER A 318 -9.83 -12.24 11.97
CA SER A 318 -10.63 -11.43 12.88
C SER A 318 -12.12 -11.74 12.87
N ASP A 319 -12.61 -12.50 11.90
CA ASP A 319 -14.06 -12.71 11.71
C ASP A 319 -14.61 -13.86 12.57
N ALA A 320 -13.78 -14.84 12.90
CA ALA A 320 -14.13 -15.98 13.71
C ALA A 320 -12.99 -16.33 14.67
N PHE A 321 -13.32 -16.53 15.94
CA PHE A 321 -12.34 -16.85 16.98
C PHE A 321 -12.36 -18.32 17.33
N GLN A 322 -11.19 -18.94 17.36
CA GLN A 322 -11.07 -20.28 17.87
C GLN A 322 -11.19 -20.27 19.41
N CYS A 323 -12.04 -21.13 19.92
CA CYS A 323 -12.17 -21.36 21.35
C CYS A 323 -11.02 -22.24 21.85
N VAL A 324 -10.52 -21.96 23.03
CA VAL A 324 -9.54 -22.82 23.69
C VAL A 324 -10.26 -24.02 24.31
N LYS A 325 -9.85 -25.22 23.95
CA LYS A 325 -10.35 -26.44 24.58
C LYS A 325 -9.73 -26.57 25.98
N VAL A 326 -10.55 -26.53 27.03
CA VAL A 326 -10.09 -26.63 28.44
C VAL A 326 -10.26 -28.04 29.00
N ALA A 327 -11.21 -28.80 28.47
CA ALA A 327 -11.44 -30.23 28.79
C ALA A 327 -12.29 -30.85 27.68
N ASP A 328 -12.54 -32.17 27.74
CA ASP A 328 -13.41 -32.83 26.78
C ASP A 328 -14.81 -32.20 26.80
N ASN A 329 -15.24 -31.70 25.61
CA ASN A 329 -16.48 -30.97 25.36
C ASN A 329 -16.60 -29.62 26.15
N TYR A 330 -15.52 -29.06 26.65
CA TYR A 330 -15.46 -27.73 27.28
C TYR A 330 -14.52 -26.80 26.52
N PHE A 331 -15.05 -25.63 26.14
CA PHE A 331 -14.33 -24.60 25.41
C PHE A 331 -14.47 -23.25 26.09
#